data_6d11235e07855cb5a1c2da9a924fe3ef
#
_entry.id   6d11235e07855cb5a1c2da9a924fe3ef
#
_cell.length_a   1.000
_cell.length_b   1.000
_cell.length_c   1.000
_cell.angle_alpha   90.00
_cell.angle_beta   90.00
_cell.angle_gamma   90.00
#
_symmetry.space_group_name_H-M   'P 1'
#
loop_
_entity.id
_entity.type
_entity.pdbx_description
1 polymer ?
#
loop_
_entity_poly.entity_id
_entity_poly.type
_entity_poly.pdbx_seq_one_letter_code
_entity_poly.pdbx_strand_id
1 'polypeptide(L)'
;MRGFRISWGDSLVERIPILKMGDFLLVTIQVDMHDRLAIALQDDLMDRIASTSAQGVLIDISALEIVDSFIGRMIGNTAAMSRILDAETVLVGMRPAVAITLVELGLSLSGVRTALNVEKGMNLLQASLPLPAEESADGHNEG
;
A
#
# COMPACT_ATOMS: atom_id res chain seq x y z
N MET A 1 15.42 -3.04 5.33
CA MET A 1 15.38 -4.26 4.53
C MET A 1 15.31 -3.91 3.06
N ARG A 2 15.99 -4.64 2.25
CA ARG A 2 15.95 -4.42 0.82
C ARG A 2 14.96 -5.32 0.16
N GLY A 3 14.80 -5.17 -1.14
CA GLY A 3 13.95 -6.04 -1.90
C GLY A 3 14.34 -7.49 -1.72
N PHE A 4 13.36 -8.34 -1.89
CA PHE A 4 13.53 -9.77 -1.74
C PHE A 4 14.14 -10.35 -3.02
N ARG A 5 15.12 -11.23 -2.88
CA ARG A 5 15.78 -11.82 -4.04
C ARG A 5 15.52 -13.30 -4.08
N ILE A 6 15.10 -13.77 -5.24
CA ILE A 6 14.86 -15.17 -5.50
C ILE A 6 15.74 -15.62 -6.64
N SER A 7 16.41 -16.73 -6.45
CA SER A 7 17.25 -17.30 -7.50
C SER A 7 16.47 -18.37 -8.26
N TRP A 8 16.46 -18.24 -9.58
CA TRP A 8 15.78 -19.19 -10.45
C TRP A 8 16.79 -19.59 -11.52
N GLY A 9 17.43 -20.74 -11.34
CA GLY A 9 18.50 -21.13 -12.22
C GLY A 9 19.61 -20.09 -12.16
N ASP A 10 19.88 -19.43 -13.27
CA ASP A 10 20.93 -18.43 -13.33
C ASP A 10 20.44 -17.02 -13.09
N SER A 11 19.14 -16.85 -12.87
CA SER A 11 18.56 -15.53 -12.74
C SER A 11 18.31 -15.16 -11.29
N LEU A 12 18.51 -13.89 -10.97
CA LEU A 12 18.08 -13.32 -9.70
C LEU A 12 16.93 -12.39 -10.00
N VAL A 13 15.84 -12.57 -9.28
CA VAL A 13 14.67 -11.72 -9.40
C VAL A 13 14.55 -10.94 -8.11
N GLU A 14 14.59 -9.61 -8.25
CA GLU A 14 14.42 -8.73 -7.11
C GLU A 14 12.94 -8.44 -6.93
N ARG A 15 12.46 -8.59 -5.71
CA ARG A 15 11.06 -8.34 -5.40
C ARG A 15 10.95 -7.63 -4.07
N ILE A 16 9.89 -6.87 -3.92
CA ILE A 16 9.57 -6.21 -2.65
C ILE A 16 8.62 -7.14 -1.89
N PRO A 17 8.96 -7.52 -0.67
CA PRO A 17 8.10 -8.42 0.10
C PRO A 17 6.77 -7.76 0.44
N ILE A 18 5.71 -8.55 0.43
CA ILE A 18 4.39 -8.12 0.84
C ILE A 18 4.01 -8.97 2.04
N LEU A 19 3.76 -8.32 3.17
CA LEU A 19 3.45 -9.01 4.40
C LEU A 19 1.95 -8.94 4.67
N LYS A 20 1.39 -10.04 5.14
CA LYS A 20 -0.01 -10.07 5.51
C LYS A 20 -0.15 -9.74 6.98
N MET A 21 -0.97 -8.78 7.31
CA MET A 21 -1.22 -8.34 8.68
C MET A 21 -2.72 -8.30 8.90
N GLY A 22 -3.27 -9.45 9.32
CA GLY A 22 -4.71 -9.55 9.50
C GLY A 22 -5.43 -9.45 8.15
N ASP A 23 -6.33 -8.47 8.04
CA ASP A 23 -7.07 -8.23 6.80
C ASP A 23 -6.35 -7.28 5.87
N PHE A 24 -5.12 -6.92 6.18
CA PHE A 24 -4.38 -5.90 5.43
C PHE A 24 -3.05 -6.45 4.95
N LEU A 25 -2.49 -5.78 3.96
CA LEU A 25 -1.16 -6.08 3.44
C LEU A 25 -0.24 -4.91 3.73
N LEU A 26 1.01 -5.22 4.02
CA LEU A 26 2.03 -4.19 4.27
C LEU A 26 3.15 -4.32 3.25
N VAL A 27 3.47 -3.22 2.62
CA VAL A 27 4.58 -3.10 1.68
C VAL A 27 5.53 -2.04 2.22
N THR A 28 6.81 -2.35 2.34
CA THR A 28 7.81 -1.38 2.77
C THR A 28 8.75 -1.10 1.60
N ILE A 29 8.83 0.16 1.21
CA ILE A 29 9.68 0.58 0.10
C ILE A 29 10.96 1.16 0.67
N GLN A 30 12.07 0.46 0.46
CA GLN A 30 13.37 0.84 1.02
C GLN A 30 14.47 0.94 -0.01
N VAL A 31 14.16 0.64 -1.26
CA VAL A 31 15.18 0.61 -2.30
C VAL A 31 14.78 1.55 -3.42
N ASP A 32 15.75 1.89 -4.25
CA ASP A 32 15.47 2.67 -5.44
C ASP A 32 14.50 1.90 -6.32
N MET A 33 13.44 2.59 -6.71
CA MET A 33 12.41 1.99 -7.53
C MET A 33 12.72 2.25 -8.99
N HIS A 34 12.62 1.23 -9.82
CA HIS A 34 12.72 1.37 -11.27
C HIS A 34 11.54 0.65 -11.90
N ASP A 35 11.37 0.84 -13.20
CA ASP A 35 10.17 0.36 -13.88
C ASP A 35 9.88 -1.11 -13.62
N ARG A 36 10.90 -1.95 -13.77
CA ARG A 36 10.71 -3.39 -13.63
C ARG A 36 10.29 -3.77 -12.21
N LEU A 37 10.94 -3.17 -11.22
CA LEU A 37 10.61 -3.46 -9.83
C LEU A 37 9.21 -2.95 -9.47
N ALA A 38 8.85 -1.78 -9.99
CA ALA A 38 7.52 -1.22 -9.76
C ALA A 38 6.44 -2.11 -10.36
N ILE A 39 6.65 -2.58 -11.59
CA ILE A 39 5.68 -3.47 -12.24
C ILE A 39 5.56 -4.78 -11.46
N ALA A 40 6.68 -5.34 -11.05
CA ALA A 40 6.66 -6.58 -10.27
C ALA A 40 5.91 -6.40 -8.97
N LEU A 41 6.11 -5.27 -8.28
CA LEU A 41 5.40 -4.99 -7.04
C LEU A 41 3.91 -4.89 -7.28
N GLN A 42 3.51 -4.16 -8.33
CA GLN A 42 2.10 -4.00 -8.62
C GLN A 42 1.44 -5.33 -8.95
N ASP A 43 2.11 -6.16 -9.76
CA ASP A 43 1.58 -7.48 -10.10
C ASP A 43 1.45 -8.35 -8.85
N ASP A 44 2.49 -8.39 -8.03
CA ASP A 44 2.47 -9.18 -6.80
C ASP A 44 1.37 -8.71 -5.86
N LEU A 45 1.21 -7.40 -5.75
CA LEU A 45 0.23 -6.84 -4.84
C LEU A 45 -1.19 -7.15 -5.30
N MET A 46 -1.46 -7.03 -6.60
CA MET A 46 -2.77 -7.36 -7.13
C MET A 46 -3.10 -8.83 -6.89
N ASP A 47 -2.13 -9.70 -7.13
CA ASP A 47 -2.32 -11.13 -6.88
C ASP A 47 -2.60 -11.41 -5.41
N ARG A 48 -1.89 -10.73 -4.53
CA ARG A 48 -2.08 -10.94 -3.09
C ARG A 48 -3.43 -10.41 -2.63
N ILE A 49 -3.85 -9.26 -3.12
CA ILE A 49 -5.17 -8.73 -2.77
C ILE A 49 -6.25 -9.72 -3.23
N ALA A 50 -6.14 -10.20 -4.46
CA ALA A 50 -7.15 -11.10 -5.00
C ALA A 50 -7.18 -12.42 -4.23
N SER A 51 -6.02 -12.99 -3.91
CA SER A 51 -5.97 -14.30 -3.29
C SER A 51 -6.30 -14.29 -1.80
N THR A 52 -6.07 -13.17 -1.12
CA THR A 52 -6.32 -13.07 0.32
C THR A 52 -7.57 -12.29 0.66
N SER A 53 -8.19 -11.65 -0.33
CA SER A 53 -9.31 -10.75 -0.12
C SER A 53 -8.96 -9.63 0.86
N ALA A 54 -7.72 -9.16 0.80
CA ALA A 54 -7.27 -8.10 1.69
C ALA A 54 -8.12 -6.85 1.47
N GLN A 55 -8.43 -6.16 2.55
CA GLN A 55 -9.31 -4.99 2.49
C GLN A 55 -8.53 -3.68 2.55
N GLY A 56 -7.24 -3.76 2.73
CA GLY A 56 -6.41 -2.56 2.75
C GLY A 56 -4.96 -2.88 2.52
N VAL A 57 -4.24 -1.86 2.07
CA VAL A 57 -2.81 -1.94 1.81
C VAL A 57 -2.13 -0.78 2.52
N LEU A 58 -1.11 -1.09 3.30
CA LEU A 58 -0.26 -0.09 3.91
C LEU A 58 1.03 -0.02 3.11
N ILE A 59 1.39 1.16 2.66
CA ILE A 59 2.65 1.38 1.96
C ILE A 59 3.52 2.24 2.85
N ASP A 60 4.58 1.65 3.37
CA ASP A 60 5.49 2.32 4.30
C ASP A 60 6.64 2.91 3.50
N ILE A 61 6.75 4.24 3.51
CA ILE A 61 7.82 4.94 2.80
C ILE A 61 8.73 5.70 3.76
N SER A 62 8.76 5.27 5.02
CA SER A 62 9.58 5.98 6.02
C SER A 62 11.07 5.94 5.70
N ALA A 63 11.51 4.98 4.91
CA ALA A 63 12.91 4.89 4.51
C ALA A 63 13.26 5.79 3.33
N LEU A 64 12.27 6.38 2.64
CA LEU A 64 12.53 7.22 1.49
C LEU A 64 12.80 8.65 1.94
N GLU A 65 13.94 9.19 1.52
CA GLU A 65 14.30 10.56 1.80
C GLU A 65 14.04 11.47 0.60
N ILE A 66 14.03 10.89 -0.58
CA ILE A 66 13.83 11.61 -1.82
C ILE A 66 12.79 10.86 -2.65
N VAL A 67 11.87 11.61 -3.19
CA VAL A 67 10.81 11.04 -4.04
C VAL A 67 10.77 11.89 -5.32
N ASP A 68 10.76 11.21 -6.46
CA ASP A 68 10.59 11.87 -7.75
C ASP A 68 9.19 11.61 -8.29
N SER A 69 8.94 12.15 -9.48
CA SER A 69 7.61 12.02 -10.07
C SER A 69 7.29 10.57 -10.41
N PHE A 70 8.31 9.75 -10.70
CA PHE A 70 8.09 8.33 -10.97
C PHE A 70 7.51 7.63 -9.73
N ILE A 71 8.12 7.84 -8.58
CA ILE A 71 7.66 7.23 -7.33
C ILE A 71 6.24 7.70 -7.00
N GLY A 72 5.99 8.99 -7.15
CA GLY A 72 4.66 9.52 -6.86
C GLY A 72 3.59 8.91 -7.74
N ARG A 73 3.86 8.80 -9.04
CA ARG A 73 2.91 8.19 -9.95
C ARG A 73 2.73 6.70 -9.66
N MET A 74 3.81 6.03 -9.32
CA MET A 74 3.74 4.60 -9.00
C MET A 74 2.83 4.36 -7.78
N ILE A 75 2.97 5.18 -6.75
CA ILE A 75 2.12 5.07 -5.56
C ILE A 75 0.67 5.34 -5.94
N GLY A 76 0.42 6.39 -6.72
CA GLY A 76 -0.93 6.72 -7.13
C GLY A 76 -1.58 5.62 -7.97
N ASN A 77 -0.82 5.05 -8.90
CA ASN A 77 -1.33 3.97 -9.73
C ASN A 77 -1.62 2.71 -8.90
N THR A 78 -0.73 2.41 -7.95
CA THR A 78 -0.92 1.26 -7.07
C THR A 78 -2.21 1.42 -6.26
N ALA A 79 -2.44 2.62 -5.75
CA ALA A 79 -3.67 2.90 -4.99
C ALA A 79 -4.92 2.75 -5.86
N ALA A 80 -4.85 3.25 -7.10
CA ALA A 80 -5.99 3.15 -8.01
C ALA A 80 -6.30 1.69 -8.34
N MET A 81 -5.27 0.89 -8.61
CA MET A 81 -5.45 -0.52 -8.91
C MET A 81 -6.00 -1.27 -7.70
N SER A 82 -5.51 -0.96 -6.50
CA SER A 82 -5.99 -1.60 -5.28
C SER A 82 -7.46 -1.30 -5.06
N ARG A 83 -7.87 -0.08 -5.34
CA ARG A 83 -9.27 0.31 -5.17
C ARG A 83 -10.20 -0.48 -6.10
N ILE A 84 -9.74 -0.77 -7.31
CA ILE A 84 -10.54 -1.58 -8.23
C ILE A 84 -10.81 -2.95 -7.63
N LEU A 85 -9.90 -3.43 -6.79
CA LEU A 85 -10.05 -4.71 -6.09
C LEU A 85 -10.63 -4.56 -4.69
N ASP A 86 -11.24 -3.41 -4.40
CA ASP A 86 -11.89 -3.12 -3.12
C ASP A 86 -10.93 -3.04 -1.95
N ALA A 87 -9.70 -2.63 -2.18
CA ALA A 87 -8.72 -2.45 -1.12
C ALA A 87 -8.35 -0.98 -1.00
N GLU A 88 -8.42 -0.45 0.21
CA GLU A 88 -8.01 0.92 0.51
C GLU A 88 -6.51 1.00 0.66
N THR A 89 -5.93 2.11 0.27
CA THR A 89 -4.48 2.32 0.42
C THR A 89 -4.21 3.42 1.43
N VAL A 90 -3.31 3.14 2.36
CA VAL A 90 -2.83 4.12 3.32
C VAL A 90 -1.32 4.20 3.20
N LEU A 91 -0.82 5.41 3.00
CA LEU A 91 0.61 5.68 2.90
C LEU A 91 1.10 6.08 4.28
N VAL A 92 2.10 5.40 4.80
CA VAL A 92 2.56 5.66 6.16
C VAL A 92 4.02 6.07 6.18
N GLY A 93 4.38 6.86 7.18
CA GLY A 93 5.76 7.21 7.43
C GLY A 93 6.33 8.26 6.49
N MET A 94 5.49 9.05 5.84
CA MET A 94 5.97 10.06 4.91
C MET A 94 6.77 11.12 5.67
N ARG A 95 8.01 11.36 5.23
CA ARG A 95 8.83 12.41 5.81
C ARG A 95 8.36 13.78 5.29
N PRO A 96 8.50 14.84 6.10
CA PRO A 96 8.07 16.17 5.65
C PRO A 96 8.69 16.61 4.32
N ALA A 97 9.98 16.33 4.11
CA ALA A 97 10.63 16.68 2.86
C ALA A 97 10.00 16.00 1.66
N VAL A 98 9.56 14.74 1.85
CA VAL A 98 8.89 14.00 0.79
C VAL A 98 7.53 14.62 0.49
N ALA A 99 6.79 14.97 1.53
CA ALA A 99 5.47 15.59 1.36
C ALA A 99 5.59 16.91 0.58
N ILE A 100 6.57 17.72 0.92
CA ILE A 100 6.80 18.99 0.23
C ILE A 100 7.11 18.74 -1.25
N THR A 101 7.97 17.77 -1.54
CA THR A 101 8.33 17.45 -2.91
C THR A 101 7.11 17.00 -3.71
N LEU A 102 6.25 16.17 -3.13
CA LEU A 102 5.06 15.73 -3.85
C LEU A 102 4.14 16.88 -4.20
N VAL A 103 3.98 17.83 -3.28
CA VAL A 103 3.18 19.01 -3.54
C VAL A 103 3.82 19.84 -4.65
N GLU A 104 5.13 20.04 -4.60
CA GLU A 104 5.84 20.82 -5.61
C GLU A 104 5.78 20.20 -6.99
N LEU A 105 5.75 18.87 -7.05
CA LEU A 105 5.63 18.18 -8.31
C LEU A 105 4.20 18.21 -8.85
N GLY A 106 3.27 18.76 -8.10
CA GLY A 106 1.88 18.82 -8.52
C GLY A 106 1.21 17.47 -8.54
N LEU A 107 1.73 16.50 -7.79
CA LEU A 107 1.16 15.16 -7.78
C LEU A 107 0.03 15.09 -6.77
N SER A 108 -1.12 14.67 -7.26
CA SER A 108 -2.27 14.43 -6.41
C SER A 108 -2.34 12.96 -6.10
N LEU A 109 -2.28 12.61 -4.82
CA LEU A 109 -2.46 11.23 -4.40
C LEU A 109 -3.92 10.98 -4.07
N SER A 110 -4.76 11.20 -5.07
CA SER A 110 -6.18 11.07 -4.94
C SER A 110 -6.56 9.67 -4.50
N GLY A 111 -7.37 9.58 -3.46
CA GLY A 111 -7.78 8.28 -2.96
C GLY A 111 -6.75 7.58 -2.08
N VAL A 112 -5.64 8.25 -1.80
CA VAL A 112 -4.63 7.72 -0.88
C VAL A 112 -4.75 8.48 0.42
N ARG A 113 -4.92 7.75 1.50
CA ARG A 113 -4.91 8.33 2.84
C ARG A 113 -3.52 8.22 3.40
N THR A 114 -3.21 9.03 4.38
CA THR A 114 -1.89 9.03 4.98
C THR A 114 -2.01 8.83 6.49
N ALA A 115 -0.98 8.24 7.06
CA ALA A 115 -0.89 8.08 8.51
C ALA A 115 0.56 8.22 8.92
N LEU A 116 0.77 8.48 10.19
CA LEU A 116 2.10 8.76 10.71
C LEU A 116 2.98 7.51 10.70
N ASN A 117 2.40 6.37 11.01
CA ASN A 117 3.14 5.11 11.07
C ASN A 117 2.20 3.94 10.78
N VAL A 118 2.76 2.73 10.80
CA VAL A 118 2.00 1.53 10.48
C VAL A 118 0.85 1.34 11.45
N GLU A 119 1.07 1.56 12.74
CA GLU A 119 0.02 1.39 13.74
C GLU A 119 -1.17 2.30 13.46
N LYS A 120 -0.90 3.57 13.20
CA LYS A 120 -1.98 4.51 12.90
C LYS A 120 -2.63 4.21 11.57
N GLY A 121 -1.86 3.73 10.59
CA GLY A 121 -2.42 3.29 9.33
C GLY A 121 -3.36 2.12 9.49
N MET A 122 -2.98 1.15 10.32
CA MET A 122 -3.85 0.01 10.62
C MET A 122 -5.14 0.49 11.26
N ASN A 123 -5.05 1.44 12.17
CA ASN A 123 -6.25 1.98 12.83
C ASN A 123 -7.17 2.66 11.83
N LEU A 124 -6.61 3.40 10.88
CA LEU A 124 -7.42 4.01 9.82
C LEU A 124 -8.14 2.96 8.99
N LEU A 125 -7.43 1.92 8.60
CA LEU A 125 -8.03 0.87 7.79
C LEU A 125 -9.08 0.10 8.58
N GLN A 126 -8.81 -0.17 9.85
CA GLN A 126 -9.75 -0.88 10.68
C GLN A 126 -11.05 -0.09 10.83
N ALA A 127 -10.94 1.22 10.99
CA ALA A 127 -12.10 2.07 11.13
C ALA A 127 -12.92 2.16 9.85
N SER A 128 -12.31 1.85 8.69
CA SER A 128 -12.98 1.89 7.40
C SER A 128 -13.71 0.61 7.06
N LEU A 129 -13.50 -0.46 7.83
CA LEU A 129 -14.13 -1.73 7.53
C LEU A 129 -15.62 -1.69 7.87
N PRO A 130 -16.44 -2.43 7.10
CA PRO A 130 -17.85 -2.52 7.45
C PRO A 130 -18.03 -3.26 8.76
N LEU A 131 -19.17 -2.98 9.42
CA LEU A 131 -19.50 -3.65 10.66
C LEU A 131 -19.68 -5.15 10.41
N PRO A 132 -19.41 -5.99 11.42
CA PRO A 132 -19.68 -7.40 11.30
C PRO A 132 -21.14 -7.67 10.98
N ALA A 133 -21.41 -8.77 10.29
CA ALA A 133 -22.74 -9.07 9.82
C ALA A 133 -23.75 -9.22 10.96
N GLU A 134 -23.34 -9.83 12.07
CA GLU A 134 -24.26 -10.00 13.18
C GLU A 134 -24.63 -8.67 13.82
N GLU A 135 -23.72 -7.71 13.85
CA GLU A 135 -24.05 -6.39 14.37
C GLU A 135 -24.98 -5.67 13.43
N SER A 136 -24.76 -5.83 12.14
CA SER A 136 -25.65 -5.21 11.17
C SER A 136 -27.05 -5.77 11.26
N ALA A 137 -27.16 -7.07 11.43
CA ALA A 137 -28.44 -7.72 11.54
C ALA A 137 -29.18 -7.31 12.79
N ASP A 138 -28.47 -7.21 13.90
CA ASP A 138 -29.09 -6.77 15.14
C ASP A 138 -29.53 -5.35 15.07
N GLY A 139 -28.72 -4.61 14.41
CA GLY A 139 -29.12 -3.24 14.23
C GLY A 139 -30.43 -3.12 13.57
N HIS A 140 -30.94 -4.23 13.08
CA HIS A 140 -32.17 -4.29 12.48
C HIS A 140 -33.21 -4.50 13.27
N ASN A 141 -32.95 -4.78 13.59
CA ASN A 141 -33.79 -4.78 14.13
C ASN A 141 -33.95 -3.89 14.47
N GLU A 142 -33.45 -3.67 14.11
CA GLU A 142 -33.54 -2.98 14.35
C GLU A 142 -33.69 -2.35 14.02
N GLY A 143 -33.73 -2.60 13.75
CA GLY A 143 -34.26 -2.06 13.53
C GLY A 143 -34.14 -1.87 13.20
#